data_b1188c12ce38841578e5fcb20f892290
#
_entry.id   b1188c12ce38841578e5fcb20f892290
#
_cell.length_a   1.000
_cell.length_b   1.000
_cell.length_c   1.000
_cell.angle_alpha   90.00
_cell.angle_beta   90.00
_cell.angle_gamma   90.00
#
_symmetry.space_group_name_H-M   'P 1'
#
loop_
_entity.id
_entity.type
_entity.pdbx_description
1 polymer ?
#
loop_
_entity_poly.entity_id
_entity_poly.type
_entity_poly.pdbx_seq_one_letter_code
_entity_poly.pdbx_strand_id
1 'polypeptide(L)'
;LATGNLVEKGEAVGIIAAQSIGEPGTQLTMRTFHIGGAASRQVESSEVRLAESGTVEFRNVRVATNRAGKTVVVNRGGEMALVDDEGKEVQRYAVPSGGVLHIEDGTKVKKGKLLYEWDPYNVSIAAEATGTVHLEGMVEGVTMRKDINPDTGLEERVVTEHKQDLHPQITILSDDNEILAYATIPAQTHVLEAD
;
A
#
# COMPACT_ATOMS: atom_id res chain seq x y z
N LEU A 1 -5.93 28.26 46.81
CA LEU A 1 -5.76 29.01 45.56
C LEU A 1 -4.27 29.21 45.24
N ALA A 2 -3.94 29.49 43.99
CA ALA A 2 -2.57 29.77 43.55
C ALA A 2 -1.94 30.98 44.29
N THR A 3 -2.73 31.84 44.90
CA THR A 3 -2.32 32.96 45.71
C THR A 3 -1.89 32.59 47.15
N GLY A 4 -1.98 31.33 47.54
CA GLY A 4 -1.67 30.84 48.90
C GLY A 4 -2.71 31.18 49.96
N ASN A 5 -3.82 31.83 49.61
CA ASN A 5 -4.90 32.19 50.54
C ASN A 5 -6.00 31.12 50.56
N LEU A 6 -6.74 31.05 51.66
CA LEU A 6 -7.95 30.28 51.79
C LEU A 6 -9.03 30.79 50.83
N VAL A 7 -9.84 29.89 50.29
CA VAL A 7 -10.95 30.24 49.38
C VAL A 7 -12.07 30.94 50.15
N GLU A 8 -12.71 31.89 49.50
CA GLU A 8 -13.88 32.60 50.04
C GLU A 8 -15.15 31.77 49.81
N LYS A 9 -16.18 32.00 50.68
CA LYS A 9 -17.44 31.27 50.53
C LYS A 9 -18.18 31.72 49.29
N GLY A 10 -18.43 30.77 48.38
CA GLY A 10 -19.05 31.03 47.06
C GLY A 10 -18.11 30.83 45.87
N GLU A 11 -16.83 30.61 46.10
CA GLU A 11 -15.85 30.35 45.04
C GLU A 11 -16.03 28.92 44.49
N ALA A 12 -16.09 28.74 43.19
CA ALA A 12 -16.33 27.45 42.50
C ALA A 12 -15.05 26.62 42.37
N VAL A 13 -14.38 26.34 43.49
CA VAL A 13 -13.06 25.65 43.54
C VAL A 13 -13.11 24.26 42.91
N GLY A 14 -14.21 23.54 43.11
CA GLY A 14 -14.38 22.20 42.51
C GLY A 14 -14.42 22.22 40.97
N ILE A 15 -15.03 23.24 40.37
CA ILE A 15 -15.09 23.41 38.93
C ILE A 15 -13.71 23.74 38.37
N ILE A 16 -12.97 24.63 39.02
CA ILE A 16 -11.62 25.04 38.63
C ILE A 16 -10.66 23.83 38.71
N ALA A 17 -10.76 23.05 39.80
CA ALA A 17 -9.98 21.82 39.94
C ALA A 17 -10.33 20.77 38.88
N ALA A 18 -11.62 20.56 38.60
CA ALA A 18 -12.07 19.63 37.57
C ALA A 18 -11.59 20.02 36.15
N GLN A 19 -11.61 21.33 35.82
CA GLN A 19 -11.10 21.82 34.55
C GLN A 19 -9.59 21.67 34.44
N SER A 20 -8.83 22.02 35.47
CA SER A 20 -7.36 21.93 35.47
C SER A 20 -6.84 20.48 35.42
N ILE A 21 -7.62 19.52 35.88
CA ILE A 21 -7.31 18.08 35.78
C ILE A 21 -7.83 17.48 34.47
N GLY A 22 -9.04 17.88 34.06
CA GLY A 22 -9.74 17.31 32.90
C GLY A 22 -9.14 17.77 31.56
N GLU A 23 -8.73 19.01 31.42
CA GLU A 23 -8.17 19.54 30.16
C GLU A 23 -6.87 18.82 29.76
N PRO A 24 -5.84 18.72 30.63
CA PRO A 24 -4.64 17.95 30.30
C PRO A 24 -4.89 16.48 30.09
N GLY A 25 -5.85 15.90 30.85
CA GLY A 25 -6.26 14.51 30.69
C GLY A 25 -6.87 14.23 29.33
N THR A 26 -7.74 15.11 28.83
CA THR A 26 -8.36 15.00 27.50
C THR A 26 -7.32 15.19 26.39
N GLN A 27 -6.41 16.16 26.52
CA GLN A 27 -5.31 16.36 25.56
C GLN A 27 -4.35 15.16 25.54
N LEU A 28 -4.02 14.60 26.70
CA LEU A 28 -3.16 13.40 26.80
C LEU A 28 -3.85 12.17 26.18
N THR A 29 -5.16 12.01 26.38
CA THR A 29 -5.95 10.93 25.82
C THR A 29 -6.06 11.09 24.30
N MET A 30 -6.27 12.30 23.77
CA MET A 30 -6.27 12.53 22.34
C MET A 30 -4.88 12.30 21.73
N ARG A 31 -3.79 12.70 22.37
CA ARG A 31 -2.43 12.39 21.91
C ARG A 31 -2.12 10.91 21.96
N THR A 32 -2.56 10.20 23.02
CA THR A 32 -2.40 8.73 23.10
C THR A 32 -3.31 8.00 22.10
N PHE A 33 -4.50 8.52 21.77
CA PHE A 33 -5.30 7.96 20.70
C PHE A 33 -4.63 8.14 19.32
N HIS A 34 -3.98 9.27 19.06
CA HIS A 34 -3.21 9.47 17.84
C HIS A 34 -1.91 8.64 17.78
N ILE A 35 -1.28 8.36 18.95
CA ILE A 35 -0.06 7.54 19.02
C ILE A 35 -0.41 6.07 19.34
N GLY A 36 -1.40 5.79 20.17
CA GLY A 36 -1.83 4.43 20.53
C GLY A 36 -2.80 3.80 19.55
N GLY A 37 -3.56 4.62 18.78
CA GLY A 37 -4.35 4.13 17.65
C GLY A 37 -3.46 3.64 16.49
N ALA A 38 -2.19 4.05 16.45
CA ALA A 38 -1.19 3.49 15.56
C ALA A 38 -0.69 2.10 16.03
N ALA A 39 -0.84 1.75 17.32
CA ALA A 39 -0.47 0.43 17.83
C ALA A 39 -1.58 -0.63 17.69
N SER A 40 -2.81 -0.21 17.42
CA SER A 40 -3.90 -1.08 16.98
C SER A 40 -4.15 -0.92 15.48
N ARG A 41 -3.09 -0.69 14.69
CA ARG A 41 -3.15 -1.10 13.30
C ARG A 41 -3.46 -2.59 13.33
N GLN A 42 -4.69 -2.95 12.99
CA GLN A 42 -4.93 -4.25 12.41
C GLN A 42 -3.78 -4.45 11.43
N VAL A 43 -2.88 -5.37 11.75
CA VAL A 43 -1.84 -5.76 10.80
C VAL A 43 -2.66 -6.26 9.62
N GLU A 44 -2.82 -5.43 8.59
CA GLU A 44 -3.50 -5.85 7.39
C GLU A 44 -2.76 -7.11 6.97
N SER A 45 -3.51 -8.21 6.93
CA SER A 45 -2.94 -9.49 6.62
C SER A 45 -2.27 -9.35 5.25
N SER A 46 -0.96 -9.35 5.23
CA SER A 46 -0.16 -9.27 4.00
C SER A 46 -0.09 -10.61 3.27
N GLU A 47 -0.89 -11.59 3.72
CA GLU A 47 -0.95 -12.93 3.16
C GLU A 47 -2.39 -13.46 3.14
N VAL A 48 -2.69 -14.27 2.14
CA VAL A 48 -3.97 -15.01 2.05
C VAL A 48 -3.70 -16.50 2.06
N ARG A 49 -4.41 -17.18 2.99
CA ARG A 49 -4.40 -18.62 3.12
C ARG A 49 -5.77 -19.19 2.85
N LEU A 50 -5.79 -20.39 2.25
CA LEU A 50 -7.02 -21.09 1.95
C LEU A 50 -7.82 -21.46 3.19
N ALA A 51 -9.11 -21.14 3.19
CA ALA A 51 -10.04 -21.56 4.23
C ALA A 51 -10.48 -23.04 4.06
N GLU A 52 -10.53 -23.51 2.82
CA GLU A 52 -10.97 -24.86 2.46
C GLU A 52 -10.00 -25.50 1.45
N SER A 53 -10.17 -26.80 1.19
CA SER A 53 -9.38 -27.53 0.16
C SER A 53 -10.13 -27.49 -1.18
N GLY A 54 -9.40 -27.46 -2.29
CA GLY A 54 -9.99 -27.43 -3.63
C GLY A 54 -8.93 -27.24 -4.70
N THR A 55 -9.36 -26.94 -5.92
CA THR A 55 -8.49 -26.56 -7.03
C THR A 55 -8.55 -25.05 -7.22
N VAL A 56 -7.40 -24.41 -7.40
CA VAL A 56 -7.34 -22.95 -7.62
C VAL A 56 -7.31 -22.67 -9.12
N GLU A 57 -8.21 -21.81 -9.57
CA GLU A 57 -8.28 -21.31 -10.95
C GLU A 57 -7.98 -19.83 -10.98
N PHE A 58 -7.09 -19.41 -11.88
CA PHE A 58 -6.77 -18.02 -12.10
C PHE A 58 -7.76 -17.38 -13.07
N ARG A 59 -8.28 -16.21 -12.72
CA ARG A 59 -9.17 -15.41 -13.56
C ARG A 59 -8.60 -14.02 -13.75
N ASN A 60 -8.32 -13.66 -14.99
CA ASN A 60 -7.71 -12.39 -15.33
C ASN A 60 -6.43 -12.10 -14.53
N VAL A 61 -5.61 -13.12 -14.28
CA VAL A 61 -4.31 -12.98 -13.61
C VAL A 61 -3.21 -13.04 -14.64
N ARG A 62 -2.44 -11.96 -14.77
CA ARG A 62 -1.20 -11.93 -15.56
C ARG A 62 -0.03 -11.94 -14.61
N VAL A 63 0.93 -12.77 -14.89
CA VAL A 63 2.10 -12.96 -14.03
C VAL A 63 3.40 -12.68 -14.77
N ALA A 64 4.39 -12.21 -14.02
CA ALA A 64 5.78 -12.12 -14.47
C ALA A 64 6.70 -12.69 -13.40
N THR A 65 7.88 -13.12 -13.79
CA THR A 65 8.90 -13.56 -12.85
C THR A 65 9.80 -12.37 -12.53
N ASN A 66 9.91 -12.02 -11.24
CA ASN A 66 10.79 -10.94 -10.82
C ASN A 66 12.28 -11.39 -10.80
N ARG A 67 13.20 -10.43 -10.54
CA ARG A 67 14.65 -10.73 -10.47
C ARG A 67 15.02 -11.76 -9.40
N ALA A 68 14.19 -11.94 -8.37
CA ALA A 68 14.38 -12.94 -7.31
C ALA A 68 13.79 -14.33 -7.67
N GLY A 69 13.28 -14.52 -8.89
CA GLY A 69 12.67 -15.77 -9.35
C GLY A 69 11.27 -16.03 -8.79
N LYS A 70 10.63 -15.03 -8.17
CA LYS A 70 9.27 -15.15 -7.65
C LYS A 70 8.25 -14.76 -8.71
N THR A 71 7.12 -15.49 -8.77
CA THR A 71 5.99 -15.17 -9.63
C THR A 71 5.16 -14.03 -9.02
N VAL A 72 5.02 -12.92 -9.73
CA VAL A 72 4.34 -11.70 -9.28
C VAL A 72 3.19 -11.37 -10.21
N VAL A 73 2.07 -10.93 -9.65
CA VAL A 73 0.92 -10.43 -10.42
C VAL A 73 1.20 -9.02 -10.90
N VAL A 74 1.10 -8.81 -12.21
CA VAL A 74 1.44 -7.51 -12.84
C VAL A 74 0.22 -6.66 -13.15
N ASN A 75 -0.95 -7.26 -13.37
CA ASN A 75 -2.16 -6.54 -13.71
C ASN A 75 -3.06 -6.24 -12.50
N ARG A 76 -3.99 -5.33 -12.69
CA ARG A 76 -5.06 -5.05 -11.73
C ARG A 76 -6.28 -5.92 -12.00
N GLY A 77 -7.08 -6.19 -10.95
CA GLY A 77 -8.33 -6.94 -11.08
C GLY A 77 -8.13 -8.43 -11.35
N GLY A 78 -6.98 -8.99 -10.97
CA GLY A 78 -6.77 -10.43 -10.94
C GLY A 78 -7.60 -11.08 -9.82
N GLU A 79 -8.14 -12.27 -10.09
CA GLU A 79 -8.90 -13.06 -9.14
C GLU A 79 -8.45 -14.53 -9.15
N MET A 80 -8.52 -15.16 -8.00
CA MET A 80 -8.37 -16.61 -7.86
C MET A 80 -9.69 -17.20 -7.38
N ALA A 81 -10.21 -18.16 -8.10
CA ALA A 81 -11.38 -18.94 -7.69
C ALA A 81 -10.91 -20.28 -7.09
N LEU A 82 -11.48 -20.64 -5.95
CA LEU A 82 -11.36 -21.98 -5.39
C LEU A 82 -12.56 -22.77 -5.86
N VAL A 83 -12.32 -23.87 -6.56
CA VAL A 83 -13.36 -24.78 -7.04
C VAL A 83 -13.24 -26.13 -6.32
N ASP A 84 -14.38 -26.77 -6.06
CA ASP A 84 -14.45 -28.11 -5.49
C ASP A 84 -14.20 -29.21 -6.57
N ASP A 85 -14.26 -30.45 -6.15
CA ASP A 85 -14.09 -31.60 -7.06
C ASP A 85 -15.25 -31.78 -8.08
N GLU A 86 -16.37 -31.04 -7.88
CA GLU A 86 -17.53 -31.02 -8.80
C GLU A 86 -17.42 -29.81 -9.77
N GLY A 87 -16.38 -28.97 -9.68
CA GLY A 87 -16.17 -27.78 -10.50
C GLY A 87 -17.01 -26.57 -10.08
N LYS A 88 -17.60 -26.60 -8.88
CA LYS A 88 -18.36 -25.48 -8.33
C LYS A 88 -17.44 -24.52 -7.59
N GLU A 89 -17.58 -23.23 -7.85
CA GLU A 89 -16.86 -22.18 -7.13
C GLU A 89 -17.31 -22.12 -5.67
N VAL A 90 -16.36 -22.37 -4.76
CA VAL A 90 -16.55 -22.34 -3.30
C VAL A 90 -16.21 -20.97 -2.75
N GLN A 91 -15.11 -20.38 -3.22
CA GLN A 91 -14.63 -19.10 -2.73
C GLN A 91 -13.84 -18.34 -3.80
N ARG A 92 -13.84 -17.02 -3.71
CA ARG A 92 -13.10 -16.12 -4.60
C ARG A 92 -12.19 -15.20 -3.79
N TYR A 93 -10.98 -14.99 -4.29
CA TYR A 93 -9.97 -14.13 -3.71
C TYR A 93 -9.51 -13.11 -4.74
N ALA A 94 -9.61 -11.81 -4.40
CA ALA A 94 -9.07 -10.74 -5.23
C ALA A 94 -7.56 -10.64 -5.01
N VAL A 95 -6.78 -10.71 -6.09
CA VAL A 95 -5.32 -10.66 -6.01
C VAL A 95 -4.83 -9.27 -6.38
N PRO A 96 -4.14 -8.57 -5.47
CA PRO A 96 -3.60 -7.25 -5.76
C PRO A 96 -2.44 -7.32 -6.75
N SER A 97 -2.28 -6.27 -7.56
CA SER A 97 -1.06 -6.07 -8.36
C SER A 97 0.15 -5.97 -7.44
N GLY A 98 1.26 -6.60 -7.82
CA GLY A 98 2.45 -6.74 -6.97
C GLY A 98 2.41 -7.92 -6.02
N GLY A 99 1.28 -8.64 -5.93
CA GLY A 99 1.17 -9.85 -5.12
C GLY A 99 2.08 -10.98 -5.60
N VAL A 100 2.81 -11.58 -4.68
CA VAL A 100 3.69 -12.73 -4.94
C VAL A 100 2.91 -14.01 -4.79
N LEU A 101 2.82 -14.80 -5.85
CA LEU A 101 2.08 -16.06 -5.88
C LEU A 101 2.94 -17.22 -5.38
N HIS A 102 2.33 -18.09 -4.57
CA HIS A 102 2.94 -19.31 -4.05
C HIS A 102 2.33 -20.59 -4.62
N ILE A 103 1.44 -20.44 -5.59
CA ILE A 103 0.75 -21.54 -6.28
C ILE A 103 0.65 -21.23 -7.76
N GLU A 104 0.45 -22.26 -8.56
CA GLU A 104 0.20 -22.19 -10.00
C GLU A 104 -1.28 -22.41 -10.29
N ASP A 105 -1.71 -21.96 -11.47
CA ASP A 105 -3.07 -22.18 -11.98
C ASP A 105 -3.39 -23.67 -12.10
N GLY A 106 -4.62 -24.07 -11.78
CA GLY A 106 -5.07 -25.46 -11.81
C GLY A 106 -4.53 -26.34 -10.69
N THR A 107 -3.80 -25.79 -9.71
CA THR A 107 -3.21 -26.60 -8.63
C THR A 107 -4.25 -27.01 -7.59
N LYS A 108 -4.31 -28.31 -7.27
CA LYS A 108 -5.10 -28.81 -6.13
C LYS A 108 -4.39 -28.55 -4.82
N VAL A 109 -5.03 -27.84 -3.93
CA VAL A 109 -4.46 -27.33 -2.68
C VAL A 109 -5.29 -27.69 -1.46
N LYS A 110 -4.63 -27.78 -0.32
CA LYS A 110 -5.26 -28.09 0.97
C LYS A 110 -5.52 -26.85 1.78
N LYS A 111 -6.51 -26.90 2.67
CA LYS A 111 -6.78 -25.89 3.69
C LYS A 111 -5.50 -25.42 4.40
N GLY A 112 -5.36 -24.11 4.60
CA GLY A 112 -4.21 -23.48 5.25
C GLY A 112 -3.03 -23.20 4.33
N LYS A 113 -3.04 -23.66 3.06
CA LYS A 113 -1.99 -23.34 2.10
C LYS A 113 -1.97 -21.84 1.81
N LEU A 114 -0.78 -21.25 1.81
CA LEU A 114 -0.56 -19.86 1.39
C LEU A 114 -0.79 -19.75 -0.11
N LEU A 115 -1.67 -18.84 -0.51
CA LEU A 115 -1.98 -18.53 -1.91
C LEU A 115 -1.05 -17.48 -2.47
N TYR A 116 -1.06 -16.32 -1.84
CA TYR A 116 -0.23 -15.18 -2.20
C TYR A 116 0.04 -14.31 -0.98
N GLU A 117 1.08 -13.52 -1.09
CA GLU A 117 1.47 -12.47 -0.15
C GLU A 117 1.65 -11.15 -0.89
N TRP A 118 1.43 -10.03 -0.22
CA TRP A 118 1.68 -8.70 -0.79
C TRP A 118 2.16 -7.74 0.29
N ASP A 119 2.79 -6.65 -0.11
CA ASP A 119 3.13 -5.56 0.79
C ASP A 119 1.98 -4.54 0.79
N PRO A 120 1.23 -4.36 1.91
CA PRO A 120 0.13 -3.41 1.97
C PRO A 120 0.59 -1.94 1.96
N TYR A 121 1.87 -1.69 2.18
CA TYR A 121 2.46 -0.36 2.23
C TYR A 121 3.08 0.08 0.91
N ASN A 122 3.42 -0.87 0.05
CA ASN A 122 4.04 -0.62 -1.25
C ASN A 122 3.22 -1.20 -2.38
N VAL A 123 2.63 -0.33 -3.19
CA VAL A 123 1.96 -0.73 -4.43
C VAL A 123 2.96 -0.59 -5.56
N SER A 124 3.53 -1.72 -5.99
CA SER A 124 4.47 -1.74 -7.12
C SER A 124 3.75 -1.51 -8.44
N ILE A 125 4.29 -0.61 -9.27
CA ILE A 125 3.89 -0.50 -10.67
C ILE A 125 4.80 -1.44 -11.46
N ALA A 126 4.22 -2.52 -11.99
CA ALA A 126 4.94 -3.53 -12.75
C ALA A 126 4.75 -3.32 -14.25
N ALA A 127 5.79 -3.60 -15.04
CA ALA A 127 5.69 -3.59 -16.49
C ALA A 127 4.80 -4.74 -16.98
N GLU A 128 3.77 -4.42 -17.76
CA GLU A 128 2.84 -5.41 -18.35
C GLU A 128 3.31 -5.90 -19.73
N ALA A 129 4.32 -5.25 -20.30
CA ALA A 129 4.88 -5.58 -21.62
C ALA A 129 6.42 -5.47 -21.59
N THR A 130 7.06 -6.14 -22.54
CA THR A 130 8.50 -6.01 -22.78
C THR A 130 8.75 -4.88 -23.78
N GLY A 131 9.64 -3.95 -23.45
CA GLY A 131 9.96 -2.80 -24.31
C GLY A 131 10.86 -1.80 -23.61
N THR A 132 11.04 -0.65 -24.24
CA THR A 132 11.81 0.47 -23.68
C THR A 132 10.92 1.35 -22.80
N VAL A 133 11.36 1.62 -21.58
CA VAL A 133 10.63 2.48 -20.65
C VAL A 133 10.92 3.95 -20.94
N HIS A 134 9.85 4.73 -21.07
CA HIS A 134 9.89 6.19 -21.18
C HIS A 134 9.15 6.81 -19.98
N LEU A 135 9.79 7.79 -19.33
CA LEU A 135 9.21 8.57 -18.25
C LEU A 135 8.73 9.91 -18.81
N GLU A 136 7.41 10.10 -18.84
CA GLU A 136 6.80 11.32 -19.38
C GLU A 136 6.26 12.20 -18.24
N GLY A 137 6.26 13.52 -18.47
CA GLY A 137 5.72 14.48 -17.49
C GLY A 137 6.51 14.60 -16.19
N MET A 138 7.70 14.02 -16.10
CA MET A 138 8.57 14.06 -14.93
C MET A 138 9.60 15.16 -15.06
N VAL A 139 9.30 16.33 -14.49
CA VAL A 139 10.15 17.52 -14.52
C VAL A 139 10.64 17.83 -13.12
N GLU A 140 11.96 17.86 -12.93
CA GLU A 140 12.60 18.18 -11.66
C GLU A 140 12.20 19.57 -11.17
N GLY A 141 11.80 19.69 -9.91
CA GLY A 141 11.31 20.93 -9.30
C GLY A 141 9.86 21.29 -9.65
N VAL A 142 9.19 20.57 -10.54
CA VAL A 142 7.78 20.80 -10.91
C VAL A 142 6.92 19.61 -10.49
N THR A 143 7.13 18.43 -11.09
CA THR A 143 6.38 17.20 -10.83
C THR A 143 7.21 16.14 -10.13
N MET A 144 8.50 16.39 -9.94
CA MET A 144 9.44 15.49 -9.28
C MET A 144 10.41 16.30 -8.42
N ARG A 145 10.75 15.77 -7.25
CA ARG A 145 11.81 16.28 -6.39
C ARG A 145 12.82 15.19 -6.09
N LYS A 146 14.04 15.60 -5.80
CA LYS A 146 15.07 14.71 -5.27
C LYS A 146 15.08 14.81 -3.76
N ASP A 147 14.94 13.68 -3.09
CA ASP A 147 15.04 13.55 -1.64
C ASP A 147 16.20 12.62 -1.31
N ILE A 148 16.82 12.81 -0.15
CA ILE A 148 17.81 11.88 0.36
C ILE A 148 17.10 10.98 1.38
N ASN A 149 17.10 9.68 1.12
CA ASN A 149 16.55 8.71 2.06
C ASN A 149 17.38 8.74 3.36
N PRO A 150 16.78 9.09 4.51
CA PRO A 150 17.51 9.24 5.77
C PRO A 150 18.09 7.93 6.30
N ASP A 151 17.52 6.78 5.90
CA ASP A 151 17.95 5.46 6.38
C ASP A 151 19.08 4.87 5.53
N THR A 152 19.06 5.12 4.21
CA THR A 152 20.04 4.55 3.27
C THR A 152 21.10 5.55 2.83
N GLY A 153 20.84 6.86 2.96
CA GLY A 153 21.70 7.93 2.47
C GLY A 153 21.72 8.07 0.94
N LEU A 154 20.88 7.32 0.23
CA LEU A 154 20.79 7.36 -1.22
C LEU A 154 19.81 8.45 -1.70
N GLU A 155 20.14 9.03 -2.85
CA GLU A 155 19.24 9.98 -3.53
C GLU A 155 18.06 9.21 -4.13
N GLU A 156 16.85 9.63 -3.79
CA GLU A 156 15.59 9.10 -4.31
C GLU A 156 14.85 10.18 -5.07
N ARG A 157 14.20 9.79 -6.16
CA ARG A 157 13.31 10.66 -6.92
C ARG A 157 11.87 10.41 -6.49
N VAL A 158 11.20 11.45 -6.02
CA VAL A 158 9.82 11.36 -5.55
C VAL A 158 8.93 12.21 -6.44
N VAL A 159 7.88 11.61 -6.97
CA VAL A 159 6.86 12.31 -7.75
C VAL A 159 6.04 13.18 -6.81
N THR A 160 5.92 14.47 -7.12
CA THR A 160 5.07 15.43 -6.41
C THR A 160 3.68 15.47 -7.05
N GLU A 161 2.80 16.33 -6.53
CA GLU A 161 1.47 16.51 -7.14
C GLU A 161 1.57 17.02 -8.59
N HIS A 162 0.57 16.65 -9.40
CA HIS A 162 0.40 17.19 -10.75
C HIS A 162 0.37 18.72 -10.71
N LYS A 163 1.20 19.34 -11.53
CA LYS A 163 1.18 20.80 -11.69
C LYS A 163 1.02 21.13 -13.16
N GLN A 164 0.13 22.08 -13.45
CA GLN A 164 -0.20 22.48 -14.81
C GLN A 164 -0.73 21.30 -15.62
N ASP A 165 -0.36 21.18 -16.90
CA ASP A 165 -0.77 20.11 -17.81
C ASP A 165 0.20 18.91 -17.81
N LEU A 166 1.10 18.82 -16.81
CA LEU A 166 2.07 17.74 -16.69
C LEU A 166 1.52 16.59 -15.87
N HIS A 167 1.38 15.43 -16.50
CA HIS A 167 0.92 14.19 -15.87
C HIS A 167 2.05 13.17 -15.86
N PRO A 168 2.70 12.93 -14.70
CA PRO A 168 3.73 11.90 -14.60
C PRO A 168 3.18 10.53 -14.99
N GLN A 169 3.80 9.91 -15.99
CA GLN A 169 3.43 8.58 -16.47
C GLN A 169 4.65 7.81 -16.97
N ILE A 170 4.54 6.49 -16.90
CA ILE A 170 5.48 5.55 -17.50
C ILE A 170 4.83 5.01 -18.76
N THR A 171 5.55 5.07 -19.87
CA THR A 171 5.13 4.50 -21.14
C THR A 171 6.13 3.43 -21.54
N ILE A 172 5.65 2.28 -22.02
CA ILE A 172 6.48 1.20 -22.54
C ILE A 172 6.32 1.20 -24.05
N LEU A 173 7.43 1.39 -24.74
CA LEU A 173 7.49 1.44 -26.20
C LEU A 173 8.08 0.16 -26.77
N SER A 174 7.55 -0.26 -27.93
CA SER A 174 8.16 -1.31 -28.75
C SER A 174 9.42 -0.78 -29.46
N ASP A 175 10.14 -1.66 -30.13
CA ASP A 175 11.28 -1.30 -30.98
C ASP A 175 10.88 -0.37 -32.15
N ASP A 176 9.61 -0.40 -32.55
CA ASP A 176 9.01 0.47 -33.60
C ASP A 176 8.42 1.77 -33.01
N ASN A 177 8.69 2.12 -31.75
CA ASN A 177 8.13 3.28 -31.05
C ASN A 177 6.59 3.25 -30.88
N GLU A 178 5.96 2.11 -30.94
CA GLU A 178 4.55 1.98 -30.61
C GLU A 178 4.33 1.83 -29.10
N ILE A 179 3.29 2.45 -28.56
CA ILE A 179 2.95 2.35 -27.14
C ILE A 179 2.33 0.98 -26.87
N LEU A 180 3.04 0.14 -26.12
CA LEU A 180 2.59 -1.19 -25.70
C LEU A 180 1.77 -1.15 -24.41
N ALA A 181 2.18 -0.30 -23.47
CA ALA A 181 1.51 -0.11 -22.20
C ALA A 181 1.84 1.26 -21.61
N TYR A 182 0.97 1.75 -20.75
CA TYR A 182 1.24 2.97 -19.98
C TYR A 182 0.67 2.84 -18.56
N ALA A 183 1.29 3.53 -17.62
CA ALA A 183 0.82 3.64 -16.26
C ALA A 183 1.01 5.06 -15.74
N THR A 184 -0.04 5.63 -15.16
CA THR A 184 0.03 6.92 -14.44
C THR A 184 0.79 6.72 -13.13
N ILE A 185 1.67 7.64 -12.79
CA ILE A 185 2.44 7.61 -11.55
C ILE A 185 1.71 8.49 -10.53
N PRO A 186 1.20 7.92 -9.42
CA PRO A 186 0.59 8.71 -8.35
C PRO A 186 1.62 9.63 -7.69
N ALA A 187 1.14 10.73 -7.08
CA ALA A 187 1.97 11.54 -6.19
C ALA A 187 2.54 10.71 -5.03
N GLN A 188 3.70 11.11 -4.54
CA GLN A 188 4.48 10.41 -3.50
C GLN A 188 5.01 9.03 -3.91
N THR A 189 5.02 8.71 -5.20
CA THR A 189 5.69 7.51 -5.71
C THR A 189 7.19 7.73 -5.77
N HIS A 190 7.95 6.79 -5.22
CA HIS A 190 9.40 6.74 -5.34
C HIS A 190 9.77 6.07 -6.66
N VAL A 191 10.55 6.77 -7.48
CA VAL A 191 11.05 6.24 -8.76
C VAL A 191 12.45 5.73 -8.52
N LEU A 192 12.60 4.42 -8.58
CA LEU A 192 13.89 3.76 -8.57
C LEU A 192 14.44 3.79 -10.00
N GLU A 193 15.66 4.30 -10.19
CA GLU A 193 16.35 4.12 -11.47
C GLU A 193 16.54 2.61 -11.67
N ALA A 194 16.00 2.12 -12.78
CA ALA A 194 16.43 0.82 -13.26
C ALA A 194 17.81 1.04 -13.93
N ASP A 195 18.82 0.40 -13.37
CA ASP A 195 20.10 0.23 -14.02
C ASP A 195 19.98 -0.65 -15.27
#